data_81dda1c946a25363d93395720c001756
#
_entry.id   81dda1c946a25363d93395720c001756
#
_cell.length_a   1.000
_cell.length_b   1.000
_cell.length_c   1.000
_cell.angle_alpha   90.00
_cell.angle_beta   90.00
_cell.angle_gamma   90.00
#
_symmetry.space_group_name_H-M   'P 1'
#
loop_
_entity.id
_entity.type
_entity.pdbx_description
1 polymer ?
#
loop_
_entity_poly.entity_id
_entity_poly.type
_entity_poly.pdbx_seq_one_letter_code
_entity_poly.pdbx_strand_id
1 'polypeptide(L)'
;MDYKRILKKYTLILRITTVLLIILLFFLRWLFLENSTIQLIAIVSVVGLVVILKNYLNSLLVGETQKILKETMGLDFWYESIQLYGKSRRKKNQINARIASITYAYMIGDFPSVINQTEELQFAGIRKTYLDFLWFISLKASLLSGKINNKDDLLKSLHYLNSKDEKAKEVEQREFIAMYDILVERKPNDFFNQTTAPQAFERLELQYFKALNEQLSGNKAQARSLFEEIAQEDERLYFVQMARQWLANNGEGILKYSEQELERIETLTADLPSLELGKPKKNKKKWLWLLLIIPVLMLMGIIQTIIDEKKSDDGIYYLIVKNQSTKTATIDKRFWIKIDGEQITLKDVEGEHTYHYDSQNDEFNKDSETYSCMLHDGTLLLVNDGIENEQPEYVSPESSWYSGYEQGKVKIEK
;
A
#
# COMPACT_ATOMS: atom_id res chain seq x y z
N MET A 1 10.17 27.51 7.26
CA MET A 1 10.42 26.35 8.15
C MET A 1 11.29 25.36 7.37
N ASP A 2 12.43 24.94 7.93
CA ASP A 2 13.46 24.16 7.20
C ASP A 2 13.07 22.68 7.17
N TYR A 3 12.55 22.20 6.03
CA TYR A 3 12.16 20.80 5.79
C TYR A 3 13.34 19.84 5.98
N LYS A 4 14.53 20.24 5.56
CA LYS A 4 15.77 19.45 5.73
C LYS A 4 16.06 19.18 7.20
N ARG A 5 15.77 20.16 8.09
CA ARG A 5 15.90 20.00 9.54
C ARG A 5 14.90 19.02 10.10
N ILE A 6 13.63 19.10 9.66
CA ILE A 6 12.57 18.16 10.04
C ILE A 6 12.96 16.75 9.63
N LEU A 7 13.32 16.54 8.37
CA LEU A 7 13.69 15.23 7.86
C LEU A 7 14.93 14.65 8.58
N LYS A 8 15.95 15.47 8.87
CA LYS A 8 17.12 15.05 9.66
C LYS A 8 16.70 14.60 11.06
N LYS A 9 15.82 15.35 11.73
CA LYS A 9 15.29 15.01 13.07
C LYS A 9 14.62 13.64 13.06
N TYR A 10 13.68 13.40 12.15
CA TYR A 10 12.96 12.11 12.06
C TYR A 10 13.87 10.96 11.66
N THR A 11 14.82 11.19 10.74
CA THR A 11 15.81 10.17 10.35
C THR A 11 16.72 9.81 11.53
N LEU A 12 17.15 10.80 12.34
CA LEU A 12 17.97 10.57 13.52
C LEU A 12 17.21 9.78 14.58
N ILE A 13 15.96 10.16 14.88
CA ILE A 13 15.10 9.44 15.83
C ILE A 13 14.95 7.98 15.38
N LEU A 14 14.65 7.73 14.10
CA LEU A 14 14.49 6.38 13.56
C LEU A 14 15.79 5.56 13.70
N ARG A 15 16.95 6.15 13.44
CA ARG A 15 18.25 5.46 13.60
C ARG A 15 18.53 5.11 15.07
N ILE A 16 18.38 6.07 15.98
CA ILE A 16 18.57 5.85 17.41
C ILE A 16 17.67 4.74 17.91
N THR A 17 16.38 4.80 17.57
CA THR A 17 15.40 3.78 17.99
C THR A 17 15.73 2.41 17.41
N THR A 18 16.17 2.33 16.15
CA THR A 18 16.60 1.06 15.55
C THR A 18 17.80 0.47 16.26
N VAL A 19 18.79 1.28 16.64
CA VAL A 19 19.96 0.84 17.41
C VAL A 19 19.56 0.33 18.80
N LEU A 20 18.70 1.07 19.50
CA LEU A 20 18.19 0.65 20.82
C LEU A 20 17.44 -0.67 20.76
N LEU A 21 16.63 -0.88 19.71
CA LEU A 21 15.90 -2.13 19.52
C LEU A 21 16.83 -3.31 19.19
N ILE A 22 17.91 -3.07 18.44
CA ILE A 22 18.95 -4.11 18.20
C ILE A 22 19.64 -4.47 19.52
N ILE A 23 20.00 -3.50 20.34
CA ILE A 23 20.59 -3.74 21.66
C ILE A 23 19.62 -4.53 22.55
N LEU A 24 18.34 -4.17 22.54
CA LEU A 24 17.30 -4.89 23.27
C LEU A 24 17.17 -6.35 22.81
N LEU A 25 17.25 -6.61 21.50
CA LEU A 25 17.24 -7.97 20.96
C LEU A 25 18.42 -8.81 21.46
N PHE A 26 19.63 -8.23 21.48
CA PHE A 26 20.82 -8.92 22.03
C PHE A 26 20.66 -9.21 23.51
N PHE A 27 20.11 -8.25 24.29
CA PHE A 27 19.85 -8.40 25.70
C PHE A 27 18.80 -9.51 25.99
N LEU A 28 17.68 -9.52 25.26
CA LEU A 28 16.66 -10.54 25.35
C LEU A 28 17.20 -11.93 24.97
N ARG A 29 18.04 -12.02 23.92
CA ARG A 29 18.71 -13.27 23.58
C ARG A 29 19.60 -13.77 24.72
N TRP A 30 20.33 -12.88 25.38
CA TRP A 30 21.20 -13.24 26.50
C TRP A 30 20.40 -13.70 27.73
N LEU A 31 19.25 -13.06 28.01
CA LEU A 31 18.37 -13.40 29.14
C LEU A 31 17.65 -14.76 28.98
N PHE A 32 17.33 -15.15 27.75
CA PHE A 32 16.51 -16.33 27.48
C PHE A 32 17.27 -17.41 26.69
N LEU A 33 18.55 -17.62 27.02
CA LEU A 33 19.44 -18.55 26.32
C LEU A 33 18.93 -20.00 26.24
N GLU A 34 18.13 -20.43 27.22
CA GLU A 34 17.66 -21.81 27.36
C GLU A 34 16.27 -22.07 26.76
N ASN A 35 15.52 -21.04 26.38
CA ASN A 35 14.15 -21.21 25.88
C ASN A 35 13.96 -20.63 24.48
N SER A 36 14.08 -21.48 23.47
CA SER A 36 13.98 -21.12 22.05
C SER A 36 12.64 -20.51 21.67
N THR A 37 11.54 -20.94 22.28
CA THR A 37 10.19 -20.43 22.00
C THR A 37 10.03 -18.98 22.48
N ILE A 38 10.50 -18.68 23.69
CA ILE A 38 10.47 -17.31 24.23
C ILE A 38 11.36 -16.39 23.41
N GLN A 39 12.52 -16.86 22.94
CA GLN A 39 13.38 -16.09 22.04
C GLN A 39 12.67 -15.72 20.73
N LEU A 40 11.96 -16.67 20.12
CA LEU A 40 11.24 -16.45 18.86
C LEU A 40 10.14 -15.40 19.06
N ILE A 41 9.33 -15.52 20.12
CA ILE A 41 8.28 -14.56 20.45
C ILE A 41 8.88 -13.15 20.68
N ALA A 42 10.00 -13.05 21.39
CA ALA A 42 10.69 -11.78 21.63
C ALA A 42 11.17 -11.14 20.32
N ILE A 43 11.78 -11.92 19.41
CA ILE A 43 12.24 -11.42 18.11
C ILE A 43 11.07 -10.90 17.27
N VAL A 44 9.99 -11.68 17.16
CA VAL A 44 8.78 -11.29 16.41
C VAL A 44 8.16 -10.02 16.99
N SER A 45 8.07 -9.92 18.32
CA SER A 45 7.53 -8.75 19.01
C SER A 45 8.36 -7.49 18.77
N VAL A 46 9.69 -7.60 18.81
CA VAL A 46 10.59 -6.45 18.53
C VAL A 46 10.52 -6.04 17.06
N VAL A 47 10.48 -7.00 16.12
CA VAL A 47 10.30 -6.69 14.69
C VAL A 47 8.96 -5.98 14.46
N GLY A 48 7.89 -6.48 15.07
CA GLY A 48 6.56 -5.85 15.03
C GLY A 48 6.60 -4.40 15.56
N LEU A 49 7.25 -4.18 16.70
CA LEU A 49 7.42 -2.86 17.31
C LEU A 49 8.21 -1.89 16.41
N VAL A 50 9.27 -2.37 15.74
CA VAL A 50 10.02 -1.58 14.75
C VAL A 50 9.12 -1.14 13.59
N VAL A 51 8.29 -2.05 13.07
CA VAL A 51 7.38 -1.74 11.97
C VAL A 51 6.33 -0.70 12.40
N ILE A 52 5.73 -0.88 13.57
CA ILE A 52 4.74 0.06 14.13
C ILE A 52 5.37 1.44 14.33
N LEU A 53 6.53 1.51 14.96
CA LEU A 53 7.22 2.76 15.21
C LEU A 53 7.63 3.47 13.93
N LYS A 54 8.14 2.72 12.95
CA LYS A 54 8.46 3.27 11.62
C LYS A 54 7.23 3.87 10.94
N ASN A 55 6.09 3.18 11.00
CA ASN A 55 4.84 3.67 10.42
C ASN A 55 4.34 4.91 11.16
N TYR A 56 4.42 4.92 12.49
CA TYR A 56 4.07 6.07 13.30
C TYR A 56 4.94 7.30 12.98
N LEU A 57 6.28 7.14 12.93
CA LEU A 57 7.19 8.23 12.56
C LEU A 57 6.95 8.73 11.12
N ASN A 58 6.65 7.83 10.19
CA ASN A 58 6.27 8.23 8.84
C ASN A 58 4.96 9.03 8.83
N SER A 59 3.97 8.65 9.62
CA SER A 59 2.69 9.37 9.74
C SER A 59 2.91 10.77 10.31
N LEU A 60 3.74 10.91 11.35
CA LEU A 60 4.11 12.22 11.90
C LEU A 60 4.82 13.09 10.86
N LEU A 61 5.77 12.52 10.11
CA LEU A 61 6.48 13.25 9.05
C LEU A 61 5.52 13.73 7.95
N VAL A 62 4.57 12.89 7.55
CA VAL A 62 3.53 13.25 6.58
C VAL A 62 2.66 14.39 7.14
N GLY A 63 2.26 14.32 8.42
CA GLY A 63 1.49 15.38 9.08
C GLY A 63 2.21 16.73 9.08
N GLU A 64 3.49 16.74 9.44
CA GLU A 64 4.33 17.96 9.39
C GLU A 64 4.48 18.49 7.96
N THR A 65 4.68 17.59 6.99
CA THR A 65 4.74 17.99 5.57
C THR A 65 3.45 18.62 5.10
N GLN A 66 2.31 18.02 5.42
CA GLN A 66 1.00 18.59 5.07
C GLN A 66 0.76 19.94 5.73
N LYS A 67 1.23 20.13 6.98
CA LYS A 67 1.15 21.42 7.65
C LYS A 67 1.95 22.48 6.90
N ILE A 68 3.19 22.17 6.48
CA ILE A 68 4.00 23.09 5.66
C ILE A 68 3.24 23.46 4.38
N LEU A 69 2.71 22.49 3.64
CA LEU A 69 2.00 22.76 2.38
C LEU A 69 0.67 23.49 2.56
N LYS A 70 0.05 23.43 3.74
CA LYS A 70 -1.14 24.21 4.08
C LYS A 70 -0.83 25.66 4.42
N GLU A 71 0.28 25.90 5.09
CA GLU A 71 0.68 27.21 5.62
C GLU A 71 1.57 28.01 4.67
N THR A 72 2.31 27.32 3.80
CA THR A 72 3.26 27.93 2.85
C THR A 72 2.94 27.50 1.43
N MET A 73 3.44 28.25 0.44
CA MET A 73 3.31 27.84 -0.98
C MET A 73 4.06 26.56 -1.31
N GLY A 74 4.96 26.11 -0.44
CA GLY A 74 5.67 24.85 -0.59
C GLY A 74 6.81 24.85 -1.61
N LEU A 75 7.15 25.96 -2.23
CA LEU A 75 8.19 26.02 -3.27
C LEU A 75 9.54 25.56 -2.76
N ASP A 76 9.97 26.07 -1.62
CA ASP A 76 11.26 25.70 -0.99
C ASP A 76 11.25 24.24 -0.51
N PHE A 77 10.09 23.73 -0.07
CA PHE A 77 9.93 22.32 0.28
C PHE A 77 10.22 21.40 -0.92
N TRP A 78 9.66 21.71 -2.09
CA TRP A 78 9.89 20.92 -3.28
C TRP A 78 11.34 21.04 -3.78
N TYR A 79 11.90 22.25 -3.78
CA TYR A 79 13.30 22.48 -4.13
C TYR A 79 14.26 21.68 -3.24
N GLU A 80 14.10 21.75 -1.91
CA GLU A 80 14.93 20.99 -0.97
C GLU A 80 14.74 19.48 -1.13
N SER A 81 13.54 19.03 -1.46
CA SER A 81 13.26 17.62 -1.74
C SER A 81 14.04 17.12 -2.96
N ILE A 82 14.11 17.90 -4.03
CA ILE A 82 14.91 17.59 -5.23
C ILE A 82 16.40 17.51 -4.86
N GLN A 83 16.94 18.49 -4.14
CA GLN A 83 18.32 18.51 -3.71
C GLN A 83 18.71 17.32 -2.81
N LEU A 84 17.79 16.91 -1.95
CA LEU A 84 18.02 15.82 -1.00
C LEU A 84 17.97 14.45 -1.66
N TYR A 85 16.96 14.22 -2.50
CA TYR A 85 16.70 12.92 -3.08
C TYR A 85 17.35 12.73 -4.44
N GLY A 86 17.63 13.80 -5.19
CA GLY A 86 18.20 13.74 -6.53
C GLY A 86 19.60 13.11 -6.57
N LYS A 87 20.41 13.34 -5.54
CA LYS A 87 21.76 12.74 -5.40
C LYS A 87 21.72 11.28 -4.92
N SER A 88 20.55 10.73 -4.61
CA SER A 88 20.42 9.39 -4.05
C SER A 88 20.50 8.33 -5.16
N ARG A 89 21.26 7.25 -4.89
CA ARG A 89 21.33 6.07 -5.79
C ARG A 89 20.15 5.10 -5.62
N ARG A 90 19.22 5.37 -4.69
CA ARG A 90 18.07 4.49 -4.43
C ARG A 90 16.93 4.83 -5.37
N LYS A 91 16.42 3.85 -6.14
CA LYS A 91 15.31 4.04 -7.10
C LYS A 91 14.11 4.79 -6.49
N LYS A 92 13.71 4.44 -5.27
CA LYS A 92 12.60 5.11 -4.57
C LYS A 92 12.85 6.60 -4.37
N ASN A 93 14.08 6.98 -3.96
CA ASN A 93 14.43 8.38 -3.76
C ASN A 93 14.51 9.14 -5.09
N GLN A 94 15.03 8.51 -6.15
CA GLN A 94 15.06 9.11 -7.49
C GLN A 94 13.64 9.39 -8.01
N ILE A 95 12.70 8.46 -7.79
CA ILE A 95 11.29 8.69 -8.11
C ILE A 95 10.72 9.86 -7.31
N ASN A 96 10.98 9.91 -6.00
CA ASN A 96 10.53 11.04 -5.17
C ASN A 96 11.12 12.38 -5.62
N ALA A 97 12.42 12.40 -6.00
CA ALA A 97 13.06 13.60 -6.54
C ALA A 97 12.40 14.05 -7.84
N ARG A 98 12.04 13.11 -8.73
CA ARG A 98 11.34 13.45 -9.98
C ARG A 98 9.93 13.96 -9.74
N ILE A 99 9.17 13.36 -8.83
CA ILE A 99 7.86 13.87 -8.44
C ILE A 99 7.99 15.30 -7.90
N ALA A 100 8.97 15.53 -7.03
CA ALA A 100 9.26 16.86 -6.52
C ALA A 100 9.67 17.84 -7.63
N SER A 101 10.49 17.40 -8.59
CA SER A 101 10.91 18.21 -9.74
C SER A 101 9.72 18.59 -10.65
N ILE A 102 8.81 17.66 -10.93
CA ILE A 102 7.61 17.93 -11.72
C ILE A 102 6.71 18.94 -10.99
N THR A 103 6.51 18.77 -9.68
CA THR A 103 5.68 19.70 -8.91
C THR A 103 6.34 21.08 -8.83
N TYR A 104 7.64 21.14 -8.59
CA TYR A 104 8.39 22.40 -8.60
C TYR A 104 8.32 23.10 -9.95
N ALA A 105 8.57 22.37 -11.06
CA ALA A 105 8.46 22.88 -12.41
C ALA A 105 7.06 23.45 -12.73
N TYR A 106 6.01 22.75 -12.26
CA TYR A 106 4.64 23.25 -12.36
C TYR A 106 4.45 24.58 -11.64
N MET A 107 4.95 24.69 -10.42
CA MET A 107 4.80 25.89 -9.59
C MET A 107 5.51 27.12 -10.18
N ILE A 108 6.67 26.92 -10.81
CA ILE A 108 7.44 28.00 -11.46
C ILE A 108 7.00 28.27 -12.90
N GLY A 109 6.15 27.41 -13.48
CA GLY A 109 5.63 27.57 -14.84
C GLY A 109 6.44 26.90 -15.94
N ASP A 110 7.41 26.02 -15.62
CA ASP A 110 8.14 25.22 -16.62
C ASP A 110 7.28 24.02 -17.08
N PHE A 111 6.18 24.34 -17.78
CA PHE A 111 5.22 23.35 -18.24
C PHE A 111 5.78 22.34 -19.25
N PRO A 112 6.70 22.70 -20.17
CA PRO A 112 7.35 21.71 -21.02
C PRO A 112 8.08 20.63 -20.22
N SER A 113 8.82 21.01 -19.17
CA SER A 113 9.48 20.05 -18.28
C SER A 113 8.50 19.19 -17.51
N VAL A 114 7.36 19.72 -17.06
CA VAL A 114 6.29 18.96 -16.41
C VAL A 114 5.79 17.84 -17.31
N ILE A 115 5.46 18.17 -18.56
CA ILE A 115 4.88 17.25 -19.53
C ILE A 115 5.90 16.14 -19.88
N ASN A 116 7.12 16.54 -20.25
CA ASN A 116 8.17 15.61 -20.65
C ASN A 116 8.57 14.65 -19.51
N GLN A 117 8.78 15.16 -18.30
CA GLN A 117 9.15 14.33 -17.16
C GLN A 117 8.01 13.37 -16.73
N THR A 118 6.76 13.78 -16.89
CA THR A 118 5.60 12.91 -16.60
C THR A 118 5.53 11.77 -17.62
N GLU A 119 5.71 12.04 -18.90
CA GLU A 119 5.75 11.02 -19.95
C GLU A 119 6.89 10.01 -19.73
N GLU A 120 8.08 10.45 -19.33
CA GLU A 120 9.18 9.55 -18.98
C GLU A 120 8.87 8.66 -17.77
N LEU A 121 8.18 9.19 -16.76
CA LEU A 121 7.89 8.45 -15.54
C LEU A 121 6.84 7.36 -15.69
N GLN A 122 5.92 7.47 -16.66
CA GLN A 122 4.91 6.41 -16.89
C GLN A 122 5.55 5.05 -17.21
N PHE A 123 6.75 5.06 -17.83
CA PHE A 123 7.51 3.84 -18.15
C PHE A 123 8.40 3.34 -17.00
N ALA A 124 8.51 4.09 -15.90
CA ALA A 124 9.41 3.77 -14.79
C ALA A 124 8.86 2.73 -13.79
N GLY A 125 7.62 2.24 -13.99
CA GLY A 125 6.97 1.28 -13.09
C GLY A 125 6.71 1.85 -11.71
N ILE A 126 6.24 3.08 -11.62
CA ILE A 126 5.81 3.74 -10.37
C ILE A 126 4.40 3.30 -9.99
N ARG A 127 4.03 3.54 -8.72
CA ARG A 127 2.68 3.21 -8.23
C ARG A 127 1.61 4.04 -8.95
N LYS A 128 0.48 3.41 -9.26
CA LYS A 128 -0.65 4.04 -9.96
C LYS A 128 -1.09 5.36 -9.31
N THR A 129 -1.17 5.43 -7.99
CA THR A 129 -1.57 6.66 -7.25
C THR A 129 -0.66 7.86 -7.51
N TYR A 130 0.64 7.63 -7.74
CA TYR A 130 1.56 8.71 -8.12
C TYR A 130 1.39 9.09 -9.61
N LEU A 131 1.11 8.12 -10.46
CA LEU A 131 0.85 8.38 -11.88
C LEU A 131 -0.41 9.23 -12.05
N ASP A 132 -1.49 8.91 -11.35
CA ASP A 132 -2.75 9.67 -11.41
C ASP A 132 -2.51 11.14 -11.02
N PHE A 133 -1.76 11.39 -9.93
CA PHE A 133 -1.37 12.74 -9.52
C PHE A 133 -0.51 13.46 -10.58
N LEU A 134 0.48 12.78 -11.16
CA LEU A 134 1.35 13.37 -12.18
C LEU A 134 0.60 13.67 -13.48
N TRP A 135 -0.33 12.79 -13.87
CA TRP A 135 -1.21 13.04 -15.01
C TRP A 135 -2.11 14.26 -14.79
N PHE A 136 -2.65 14.39 -13.58
CA PHE A 136 -3.44 15.56 -13.21
C PHE A 136 -2.64 16.86 -13.38
N ILE A 137 -1.42 16.93 -12.83
CA ILE A 137 -0.53 18.10 -12.99
C ILE A 137 -0.13 18.31 -14.45
N SER A 138 0.20 17.25 -15.19
CA SER A 138 0.59 17.34 -16.60
C SER A 138 -0.54 17.84 -17.49
N LEU A 139 -1.78 17.46 -17.20
CA LEU A 139 -2.94 17.94 -17.93
C LEU A 139 -3.20 19.44 -17.66
N LYS A 140 -3.05 19.89 -16.41
CA LYS A 140 -3.08 21.34 -16.07
C LYS A 140 -1.98 22.09 -16.82
N ALA A 141 -0.75 21.58 -16.81
CA ALA A 141 0.36 22.18 -17.55
C ALA A 141 0.10 22.25 -19.06
N SER A 142 -0.55 21.24 -19.64
CA SER A 142 -0.92 21.20 -21.05
C SER A 142 -1.97 22.25 -21.44
N LEU A 143 -2.91 22.53 -20.53
CA LEU A 143 -3.88 23.62 -20.72
C LEU A 143 -3.21 24.99 -20.56
N LEU A 144 -2.40 25.18 -19.51
CA LEU A 144 -1.72 26.45 -19.23
C LEU A 144 -0.70 26.82 -20.31
N SER A 145 -0.03 25.85 -20.90
CA SER A 145 0.90 26.05 -22.02
C SER A 145 0.23 26.19 -23.38
N GLY A 146 -1.08 25.98 -23.48
CA GLY A 146 -1.82 25.99 -24.74
C GLY A 146 -1.55 24.76 -25.64
N LYS A 147 -0.92 23.70 -25.12
CA LYS A 147 -0.74 22.42 -25.84
C LYS A 147 -2.09 21.77 -26.14
N ILE A 148 -3.04 21.88 -25.20
CA ILE A 148 -4.47 21.54 -25.41
C ILE A 148 -5.21 22.81 -25.74
N ASN A 149 -5.64 22.95 -26.98
CA ASN A 149 -6.31 24.12 -27.52
C ASN A 149 -7.66 23.80 -28.19
N ASN A 150 -8.10 22.55 -28.11
CA ASN A 150 -9.40 22.11 -28.61
C ASN A 150 -10.06 21.13 -27.62
N LYS A 151 -11.39 21.05 -27.69
CA LYS A 151 -12.21 20.28 -26.76
C LYS A 151 -12.05 18.76 -26.92
N ASP A 152 -11.80 18.30 -28.14
CA ASP A 152 -11.67 16.85 -28.40
C ASP A 152 -10.39 16.30 -27.76
N ASP A 153 -9.29 17.04 -27.81
CA ASP A 153 -8.03 16.64 -27.18
C ASP A 153 -8.15 16.70 -25.64
N LEU A 154 -8.88 17.66 -25.10
CA LEU A 154 -9.21 17.68 -23.68
C LEU A 154 -9.99 16.42 -23.28
N LEU A 155 -11.10 16.11 -23.98
CA LEU A 155 -11.95 14.97 -23.66
C LEU A 155 -11.20 13.63 -23.77
N LYS A 156 -10.33 13.47 -24.78
CA LYS A 156 -9.42 12.31 -24.87
C LYS A 156 -8.51 12.21 -23.64
N SER A 157 -7.94 13.34 -23.23
CA SER A 157 -7.02 13.39 -22.08
C SER A 157 -7.72 13.09 -20.77
N LEU A 158 -8.98 13.56 -20.58
CA LEU A 158 -9.80 13.26 -19.40
C LEU A 158 -10.13 11.77 -19.24
N HIS A 159 -10.13 11.00 -20.33
CA HIS A 159 -10.33 9.55 -20.27
C HIS A 159 -9.22 8.83 -19.48
N TYR A 160 -8.02 9.39 -19.41
CA TYR A 160 -6.89 8.83 -18.64
C TYR A 160 -6.94 9.18 -17.15
N LEU A 161 -7.83 10.08 -16.70
CA LEU A 161 -8.06 10.34 -15.29
C LEU A 161 -8.76 9.14 -14.65
N ASN A 162 -8.07 8.47 -13.76
CA ASN A 162 -8.45 7.16 -13.23
C ASN A 162 -8.66 7.24 -11.72
N SER A 163 -9.41 8.26 -11.25
CA SER A 163 -9.82 8.32 -9.85
C SER A 163 -10.65 7.09 -9.49
N LYS A 164 -10.40 6.50 -8.31
CA LYS A 164 -11.17 5.35 -7.82
C LYS A 164 -12.57 5.73 -7.34
N ASP A 165 -12.76 6.99 -7.00
CA ASP A 165 -14.03 7.56 -6.57
C ASP A 165 -14.65 8.30 -7.76
N GLU A 166 -15.81 7.84 -8.24
CA GLU A 166 -16.52 8.45 -9.36
C GLU A 166 -16.89 9.93 -9.07
N LYS A 167 -17.23 10.27 -7.83
CA LYS A 167 -17.50 11.66 -7.45
C LYS A 167 -16.25 12.55 -7.53
N ALA A 168 -15.12 12.05 -7.05
CA ALA A 168 -13.85 12.76 -7.18
C ALA A 168 -13.46 12.93 -8.65
N LYS A 169 -13.66 11.92 -9.49
CA LYS A 169 -13.42 11.98 -10.93
C LYS A 169 -14.30 13.00 -11.62
N GLU A 170 -15.57 13.08 -11.25
CA GLU A 170 -16.50 14.09 -11.80
C GLU A 170 -16.03 15.50 -11.43
N VAL A 171 -15.61 15.73 -10.20
CA VAL A 171 -15.08 17.02 -9.76
C VAL A 171 -13.81 17.39 -10.54
N GLU A 172 -12.86 16.47 -10.68
CA GLU A 172 -11.65 16.65 -11.46
C GLU A 172 -11.96 16.98 -12.93
N GLN A 173 -12.88 16.26 -13.56
CA GLN A 173 -13.30 16.54 -14.94
C GLN A 173 -13.93 17.92 -15.09
N ARG A 174 -14.79 18.32 -14.15
CA ARG A 174 -15.40 19.67 -14.13
C ARG A 174 -14.35 20.76 -13.96
N GLU A 175 -13.32 20.54 -13.16
CA GLU A 175 -12.19 21.47 -13.01
C GLU A 175 -11.48 21.70 -14.35
N PHE A 176 -11.13 20.63 -15.08
CA PHE A 176 -10.48 20.76 -16.38
C PHE A 176 -11.36 21.40 -17.45
N ILE A 177 -12.65 21.10 -17.45
CA ILE A 177 -13.60 21.76 -18.35
C ILE A 177 -13.66 23.25 -18.02
N ALA A 178 -13.71 23.63 -16.74
CA ALA A 178 -13.73 25.02 -16.33
C ALA A 178 -12.41 25.75 -16.69
N MET A 179 -11.27 25.10 -16.51
CA MET A 179 -9.98 25.65 -16.97
C MET A 179 -9.99 25.87 -18.48
N TYR A 180 -10.48 24.91 -19.26
CA TYR A 180 -10.58 25.00 -20.72
C TYR A 180 -11.52 26.16 -21.14
N ASP A 181 -12.70 26.27 -20.53
CA ASP A 181 -13.66 27.34 -20.79
C ASP A 181 -13.00 28.71 -20.58
N ILE A 182 -12.26 28.90 -19.49
CA ILE A 182 -11.60 30.16 -19.15
C ILE A 182 -10.40 30.44 -20.06
N LEU A 183 -9.51 29.46 -20.24
CA LEU A 183 -8.22 29.65 -20.93
C LEU A 183 -8.35 29.66 -22.46
N VAL A 184 -9.20 28.80 -23.01
CA VAL A 184 -9.31 28.56 -24.45
C VAL A 184 -10.55 29.20 -25.04
N GLU A 185 -11.74 28.87 -24.50
CA GLU A 185 -13.02 29.37 -24.99
C GLU A 185 -13.29 30.82 -24.61
N ARG A 186 -12.56 31.35 -23.62
CA ARG A 186 -12.76 32.70 -23.09
C ARG A 186 -14.17 32.93 -22.55
N LYS A 187 -14.71 31.93 -21.91
CA LYS A 187 -16.06 31.97 -21.28
C LYS A 187 -15.94 31.86 -19.78
N PRO A 188 -16.77 32.60 -19.02
CA PRO A 188 -16.83 32.43 -17.58
C PRO A 188 -17.39 31.06 -17.22
N ASN A 189 -16.91 30.50 -16.09
CA ASN A 189 -17.36 29.22 -15.55
C ASN A 189 -17.40 29.29 -14.02
N ASP A 190 -18.53 28.95 -13.41
CA ASP A 190 -18.78 29.14 -11.97
C ASP A 190 -18.07 28.12 -11.08
N PHE A 191 -17.39 27.12 -11.64
CA PHE A 191 -16.71 26.08 -10.87
C PHE A 191 -15.77 26.66 -9.81
N PHE A 192 -14.93 27.62 -10.21
CA PHE A 192 -13.92 28.21 -9.31
C PHE A 192 -14.53 29.09 -8.20
N ASN A 193 -15.75 29.61 -8.38
CA ASN A 193 -16.46 30.38 -7.35
C ASN A 193 -16.97 29.49 -6.21
N GLN A 194 -17.22 28.20 -6.48
CA GLN A 194 -17.84 27.25 -5.55
C GLN A 194 -16.82 26.30 -4.90
N THR A 195 -15.56 26.34 -5.34
CA THR A 195 -14.52 25.41 -4.92
C THR A 195 -13.61 26.03 -3.87
N THR A 196 -13.12 25.21 -2.94
CA THR A 196 -12.10 25.57 -1.94
C THR A 196 -10.94 24.60 -2.02
N ALA A 197 -9.74 25.07 -1.71
CA ALA A 197 -8.53 24.25 -1.75
C ALA A 197 -7.84 24.21 -0.38
N PRO A 198 -7.36 23.02 0.08
CA PRO A 198 -6.76 22.87 1.39
C PRO A 198 -5.31 23.37 1.47
N GLN A 199 -4.54 23.31 0.37
CA GLN A 199 -3.14 23.71 0.34
C GLN A 199 -2.98 25.16 -0.10
N ALA A 200 -1.92 25.82 0.36
CA ALA A 200 -1.70 27.24 0.06
C ALA A 200 -1.52 27.50 -1.44
N PHE A 201 -0.71 26.67 -2.12
CA PHE A 201 -0.50 26.80 -3.55
C PHE A 201 -1.79 26.53 -4.37
N GLU A 202 -2.58 25.54 -3.99
CA GLU A 202 -3.85 25.25 -4.65
C GLU A 202 -4.85 26.40 -4.45
N ARG A 203 -4.84 27.06 -3.28
CA ARG A 203 -5.65 28.26 -3.06
C ARG A 203 -5.23 29.42 -3.95
N LEU A 204 -3.91 29.60 -4.14
CA LEU A 204 -3.37 30.61 -5.06
C LEU A 204 -3.81 30.34 -6.50
N GLU A 205 -3.67 29.09 -6.97
CA GLU A 205 -4.15 28.67 -8.29
C GLU A 205 -5.66 28.91 -8.46
N LEU A 206 -6.45 28.50 -7.48
CA LEU A 206 -7.89 28.71 -7.47
C LEU A 206 -8.26 30.21 -7.53
N GLN A 207 -7.57 31.05 -6.75
CA GLN A 207 -7.77 32.50 -6.73
C GLN A 207 -7.41 33.13 -8.08
N TYR A 208 -6.36 32.63 -8.74
CA TYR A 208 -5.99 33.07 -10.09
C TYR A 208 -7.09 32.77 -11.13
N PHE A 209 -7.63 31.55 -11.16
CA PHE A 209 -8.73 31.21 -12.05
C PHE A 209 -10.01 31.97 -11.72
N LYS A 210 -10.27 32.23 -10.44
CA LYS A 210 -11.37 33.07 -10.00
C LYS A 210 -11.22 34.52 -10.51
N ALA A 211 -9.99 35.07 -10.45
CA ALA A 211 -9.73 36.41 -10.99
C ALA A 211 -9.96 36.48 -12.50
N LEU A 212 -9.50 35.47 -13.26
CA LEU A 212 -9.77 35.36 -14.70
C LEU A 212 -11.26 35.23 -15.00
N ASN A 213 -11.98 34.45 -14.18
CA ASN A 213 -13.44 34.31 -14.32
C ASN A 213 -14.20 35.62 -14.11
N GLU A 214 -13.83 36.37 -13.07
CA GLU A 214 -14.40 37.70 -12.81
C GLU A 214 -14.11 38.70 -13.96
N GLN A 215 -12.90 38.64 -14.54
CA GLN A 215 -12.56 39.42 -15.72
C GLN A 215 -13.47 39.06 -16.91
N LEU A 216 -13.67 37.79 -17.20
CA LEU A 216 -14.51 37.32 -18.30
C LEU A 216 -15.98 37.65 -18.07
N SER A 217 -16.43 37.68 -16.82
CA SER A 217 -17.76 38.09 -16.40
C SER A 217 -17.97 39.62 -16.44
N GLY A 218 -16.94 40.41 -16.75
CA GLY A 218 -17.00 41.87 -16.79
C GLY A 218 -16.77 42.58 -15.44
N ASN A 219 -16.52 41.85 -14.36
CA ASN A 219 -16.29 42.37 -13.01
C ASN A 219 -14.83 42.82 -12.82
N LYS A 220 -14.38 43.79 -13.65
CA LYS A 220 -12.95 44.21 -13.71
C LYS A 220 -12.39 44.66 -12.36
N ALA A 221 -13.19 45.33 -11.51
CA ALA A 221 -12.76 45.81 -10.20
C ALA A 221 -12.42 44.62 -9.26
N GLN A 222 -13.26 43.58 -9.25
CA GLN A 222 -13.05 42.38 -8.44
C GLN A 222 -11.89 41.56 -8.98
N ALA A 223 -11.79 41.38 -10.30
CA ALA A 223 -10.66 40.75 -10.93
C ALA A 223 -9.34 41.42 -10.51
N ARG A 224 -9.29 42.76 -10.57
CA ARG A 224 -8.09 43.52 -10.17
C ARG A 224 -7.74 43.31 -8.71
N SER A 225 -8.71 43.37 -7.79
CA SER A 225 -8.46 43.12 -6.36
C SER A 225 -7.85 41.74 -6.12
N LEU A 226 -8.37 40.70 -6.78
CA LEU A 226 -7.83 39.33 -6.67
C LEU A 226 -6.41 39.23 -7.23
N PHE A 227 -6.13 39.87 -8.38
CA PHE A 227 -4.76 39.84 -8.92
C PHE A 227 -3.78 40.65 -8.06
N GLU A 228 -4.21 41.75 -7.42
CA GLU A 228 -3.39 42.52 -6.47
C GLU A 228 -3.03 41.68 -5.23
N GLU A 229 -3.95 40.85 -4.73
CA GLU A 229 -3.67 39.92 -3.63
C GLU A 229 -2.66 38.84 -4.08
N ILE A 230 -2.86 38.21 -5.23
CA ILE A 230 -1.96 37.21 -5.77
C ILE A 230 -0.54 37.77 -5.99
N ALA A 231 -0.43 39.00 -6.49
CA ALA A 231 0.83 39.65 -6.80
C ALA A 231 1.73 39.94 -5.58
N GLN A 232 1.18 39.83 -4.36
CA GLN A 232 1.93 40.00 -3.11
C GLN A 232 2.66 38.72 -2.68
N GLU A 233 2.29 37.58 -3.24
CA GLU A 233 2.90 36.29 -2.91
C GLU A 233 4.29 36.13 -3.54
N ASP A 234 4.92 34.95 -3.35
CA ASP A 234 6.27 34.65 -3.81
C ASP A 234 6.40 34.82 -5.34
N GLU A 235 7.24 35.77 -5.75
CA GLU A 235 7.44 36.12 -7.17
C GLU A 235 8.03 34.98 -8.02
N ARG A 236 8.59 33.94 -7.40
CA ARG A 236 9.07 32.76 -8.13
C ARG A 236 7.92 31.93 -8.69
N LEU A 237 6.69 32.11 -8.21
CA LEU A 237 5.52 31.35 -8.62
C LEU A 237 4.93 31.87 -9.94
N TYR A 238 4.56 30.94 -10.83
CA TYR A 238 3.96 31.23 -12.11
C TYR A 238 2.72 32.14 -12.01
N PHE A 239 1.76 31.79 -11.15
CA PHE A 239 0.51 32.54 -11.02
C PHE A 239 0.74 33.97 -10.50
N VAL A 240 1.77 34.16 -9.70
CA VAL A 240 2.17 35.49 -9.22
C VAL A 240 2.73 36.34 -10.37
N GLN A 241 3.58 35.76 -11.19
CA GLN A 241 4.12 36.44 -12.38
C GLN A 241 3.00 36.82 -13.35
N MET A 242 2.07 35.91 -13.57
CA MET A 242 0.93 36.15 -14.43
C MET A 242 0.02 37.25 -13.89
N ALA A 243 -0.22 37.29 -12.58
CA ALA A 243 -0.98 38.37 -11.95
C ALA A 243 -0.29 39.74 -12.09
N ARG A 244 1.02 39.81 -11.87
CA ARG A 244 1.82 41.03 -12.06
C ARG A 244 1.80 41.51 -13.49
N GLN A 245 1.93 40.64 -14.48
CA GLN A 245 1.83 41.00 -15.90
C GLN A 245 0.43 41.52 -16.24
N TRP A 246 -0.62 40.87 -15.71
CA TRP A 246 -2.00 41.33 -15.91
C TRP A 246 -2.22 42.75 -15.36
N LEU A 247 -1.69 43.01 -14.16
CA LEU A 247 -1.79 44.34 -13.53
C LEU A 247 -1.00 45.40 -14.32
N ALA A 248 0.21 45.06 -14.79
CA ALA A 248 1.04 45.97 -15.57
C ALA A 248 0.41 46.33 -16.94
N ASN A 249 -0.33 45.39 -17.54
CA ASN A 249 -0.98 45.57 -18.83
C ASN A 249 -2.44 46.07 -18.70
N ASN A 250 -2.87 46.55 -17.54
CA ASN A 250 -4.24 47.03 -17.28
C ASN A 250 -5.34 46.02 -17.66
N GLY A 251 -5.06 44.73 -17.55
CA GLY A 251 -6.00 43.65 -17.88
C GLY A 251 -6.08 43.32 -19.37
N GLU A 252 -5.25 43.91 -20.21
CA GLU A 252 -5.17 43.59 -21.63
C GLU A 252 -4.06 42.59 -21.90
N GLY A 253 -4.41 41.56 -22.62
CA GLY A 253 -3.43 40.56 -23.11
C GLY A 253 -3.45 39.26 -22.35
N ILE A 254 -3.31 38.19 -23.12
CA ILE A 254 -3.10 36.85 -22.63
C ILE A 254 -1.60 36.65 -22.50
N LEU A 255 -1.24 36.24 -21.34
CA LEU A 255 0.05 35.84 -20.88
C LEU A 255 0.71 34.83 -21.84
N LYS A 256 1.60 35.29 -22.67
CA LYS A 256 2.48 34.45 -23.45
C LYS A 256 3.81 34.36 -22.71
N TYR A 257 4.47 33.22 -22.79
CA TYR A 257 5.84 33.09 -22.36
C TYR A 257 6.69 34.15 -23.08
N SER A 258 7.25 35.05 -22.30
CA SER A 258 8.27 36.00 -22.78
C SER A 258 9.66 35.41 -22.65
N GLU A 259 10.66 35.98 -23.37
CA GLU A 259 12.06 35.61 -23.17
C GLU A 259 12.49 35.80 -21.71
N GLN A 260 11.99 36.80 -21.03
CA GLN A 260 12.24 37.04 -19.59
C GLN A 260 11.71 35.92 -18.70
N GLU A 261 10.58 35.32 -19.02
CA GLU A 261 10.05 34.16 -18.29
C GLU A 261 10.93 32.91 -18.48
N LEU A 262 11.45 32.70 -19.68
CA LEU A 262 12.37 31.60 -19.94
C LEU A 262 13.68 31.77 -19.17
N GLU A 263 14.26 32.98 -19.16
CA GLU A 263 15.49 33.31 -18.41
C GLU A 263 15.26 33.13 -16.90
N ARG A 264 14.10 33.54 -16.38
CA ARG A 264 13.73 33.34 -14.99
C ARG A 264 13.63 31.84 -14.63
N ILE A 265 12.97 31.03 -15.46
CA ILE A 265 12.85 29.58 -15.28
C ILE A 265 14.24 28.93 -15.30
N GLU A 266 15.09 29.30 -16.24
CA GLU A 266 16.44 28.80 -16.36
C GLU A 266 17.26 29.13 -15.10
N THR A 267 17.15 30.34 -14.58
CA THR A 267 17.78 30.75 -13.32
C THR A 267 17.28 29.94 -12.12
N LEU A 268 15.97 29.70 -12.02
CA LEU A 268 15.37 28.93 -10.92
C LEU A 268 15.70 27.42 -10.97
N THR A 269 16.08 26.91 -12.12
CA THR A 269 16.41 25.50 -12.34
C THR A 269 17.91 25.21 -12.42
N ALA A 270 18.76 26.23 -12.55
CA ALA A 270 20.21 26.10 -12.77
C ALA A 270 20.91 25.22 -11.73
N ASP A 271 20.54 25.33 -10.46
CA ASP A 271 21.16 24.59 -9.35
C ASP A 271 20.52 23.22 -9.10
N LEU A 272 19.51 22.82 -9.90
CA LEU A 272 18.86 21.54 -9.72
C LEU A 272 19.76 20.38 -10.19
N PRO A 273 19.86 19.28 -9.42
CA PRO A 273 20.63 18.13 -9.81
C PRO A 273 20.02 17.47 -11.05
N SER A 274 20.86 17.06 -12.01
CA SER A 274 20.41 16.21 -13.13
C SER A 274 19.76 14.94 -12.62
N LEU A 275 18.50 14.74 -12.94
CA LEU A 275 17.68 13.61 -12.52
C LEU A 275 17.65 12.53 -13.60
N GLU A 276 18.81 11.99 -13.97
CA GLU A 276 18.83 10.81 -14.83
C GLU A 276 18.24 9.61 -14.09
N LEU A 277 17.23 8.96 -14.68
CA LEU A 277 16.83 7.62 -14.28
C LEU A 277 17.98 6.69 -14.63
N GLY A 278 18.94 6.56 -13.72
CA GLY A 278 20.05 5.64 -13.89
C GLY A 278 19.51 4.27 -14.25
N LYS A 279 20.02 3.67 -15.32
CA LYS A 279 19.67 2.29 -15.71
C LYS A 279 19.64 1.44 -14.45
N PRO A 280 18.56 0.69 -14.18
CA PRO A 280 18.43 -0.08 -12.94
C PRO A 280 19.66 -0.99 -12.84
N LYS A 281 20.58 -0.68 -11.93
CA LYS A 281 21.67 -1.61 -11.63
C LYS A 281 21.00 -2.93 -11.31
N LYS A 282 21.24 -3.96 -12.12
CA LYS A 282 20.84 -5.34 -11.87
C LYS A 282 21.18 -5.62 -10.41
N ASN A 283 20.15 -5.74 -9.58
CA ASN A 283 20.29 -5.77 -8.14
C ASN A 283 20.86 -7.15 -7.75
N LYS A 284 22.20 -7.27 -7.77
CA LYS A 284 22.91 -8.48 -7.28
C LYS A 284 22.57 -8.80 -5.82
N LYS A 285 21.89 -7.89 -5.10
CA LYS A 285 21.43 -8.08 -3.72
C LYS A 285 20.09 -8.82 -3.56
N LYS A 286 19.34 -9.11 -4.65
CA LYS A 286 18.19 -10.02 -4.53
C LYS A 286 18.60 -11.41 -4.01
N TRP A 287 19.82 -11.81 -4.25
CA TRP A 287 20.37 -13.08 -3.74
C TRP A 287 20.63 -13.05 -2.22
N LEU A 288 20.97 -11.89 -1.65
CA LEU A 288 21.12 -11.75 -0.19
C LEU A 288 19.79 -11.89 0.57
N TRP A 289 18.67 -11.50 -0.06
CA TRP A 289 17.34 -11.73 0.49
C TRP A 289 16.92 -13.19 0.44
N LEU A 290 17.35 -13.93 -0.60
CA LEU A 290 17.20 -15.39 -0.68
C LEU A 290 18.00 -16.09 0.44
N LEU A 291 19.19 -15.60 0.79
CA LEU A 291 19.97 -16.10 1.92
C LEU A 291 19.33 -15.83 3.29
N LEU A 292 18.44 -14.83 3.40
CA LEU A 292 17.64 -14.60 4.60
C LEU A 292 16.30 -15.37 4.59
N ILE A 293 15.74 -15.62 3.40
CA ILE A 293 14.50 -16.40 3.24
C ILE A 293 14.76 -17.88 3.49
N ILE A 294 15.90 -18.42 3.08
CA ILE A 294 16.25 -19.83 3.28
C ILE A 294 16.31 -20.21 4.78
N PRO A 295 16.98 -19.46 5.68
CA PRO A 295 16.92 -19.74 7.12
C PRO A 295 15.51 -19.59 7.72
N VAL A 296 14.71 -18.64 7.23
CA VAL A 296 13.32 -18.46 7.69
C VAL A 296 12.44 -19.62 7.24
N LEU A 297 12.59 -20.10 6.00
CA LEU A 297 11.88 -21.29 5.51
C LEU A 297 12.35 -22.57 6.18
N MET A 298 13.66 -22.72 6.46
CA MET A 298 14.19 -23.84 7.26
C MET A 298 13.67 -23.78 8.71
N LEU A 299 13.60 -22.60 9.33
CA LEU A 299 13.00 -22.42 10.65
C LEU A 299 11.49 -22.73 10.65
N MET A 300 10.77 -22.35 9.62
CA MET A 300 9.36 -22.72 9.44
C MET A 300 9.21 -24.24 9.22
N GLY A 301 10.08 -24.85 8.45
CA GLY A 301 10.11 -26.30 8.27
C GLY A 301 10.41 -27.06 9.57
N ILE A 302 11.39 -26.59 10.36
CA ILE A 302 11.71 -27.16 11.68
C ILE A 302 10.57 -26.95 12.68
N ILE A 303 9.89 -25.79 12.63
CA ILE A 303 8.71 -25.52 13.47
C ILE A 303 7.55 -26.43 13.06
N GLN A 304 7.37 -26.66 11.77
CA GLN A 304 6.36 -27.59 11.25
C GLN A 304 6.65 -29.03 11.69
N THR A 305 7.90 -29.49 11.57
CA THR A 305 8.30 -30.83 12.05
C THR A 305 8.14 -30.97 13.58
N ILE A 306 8.46 -29.94 14.37
CA ILE A 306 8.29 -29.97 15.82
C ILE A 306 6.79 -29.93 16.20
N ILE A 307 5.95 -29.25 15.42
CA ILE A 307 4.49 -29.23 15.62
C ILE A 307 3.89 -30.56 15.17
N ASP A 308 4.39 -31.14 14.09
CA ASP A 308 3.95 -32.44 13.58
C ASP A 308 4.44 -33.60 14.47
N GLU A 309 5.66 -33.53 15.02
CA GLU A 309 6.17 -34.49 16.05
C GLU A 309 5.44 -34.34 17.41
N LYS A 310 4.77 -33.23 17.70
CA LYS A 310 3.96 -33.05 18.92
C LYS A 310 2.46 -33.29 18.72
N LYS A 311 1.98 -33.51 17.53
CA LYS A 311 0.69 -34.15 17.33
C LYS A 311 0.93 -35.65 17.51
N SER A 312 0.98 -36.11 18.77
CA SER A 312 0.78 -37.52 19.04
C SER A 312 -0.62 -37.84 18.52
N ASP A 313 -0.75 -38.94 17.81
CA ASP A 313 -2.05 -39.50 17.40
C ASP A 313 -2.90 -39.89 18.60
N ASP A 314 -2.35 -39.68 19.81
CA ASP A 314 -3.02 -39.93 21.09
C ASP A 314 -4.29 -39.08 21.18
N GLY A 315 -5.40 -39.73 21.38
CA GLY A 315 -6.67 -39.05 21.50
C GLY A 315 -7.87 -40.01 21.51
N ILE A 316 -9.04 -39.47 21.70
CA ILE A 316 -10.30 -40.20 21.58
C ILE A 316 -11.01 -39.72 20.30
N TYR A 317 -11.42 -40.68 19.50
CA TYR A 317 -12.10 -40.49 18.23
C TYR A 317 -13.47 -41.14 18.28
N TYR A 318 -14.54 -40.41 17.96
CA TYR A 318 -15.90 -40.89 17.99
C TYR A 318 -16.43 -41.25 16.61
N LEU A 319 -17.21 -42.32 16.50
CA LEU A 319 -17.74 -42.82 15.23
C LEU A 319 -18.65 -41.78 14.54
N ILE A 320 -18.40 -41.54 13.26
CA ILE A 320 -19.26 -40.74 12.39
C ILE A 320 -20.32 -41.65 11.75
N VAL A 321 -21.59 -41.36 12.02
CA VAL A 321 -22.75 -42.10 11.45
C VAL A 321 -23.33 -41.26 10.35
N LYS A 322 -23.28 -41.81 9.12
CA LYS A 322 -23.85 -41.18 7.90
C LYS A 322 -25.32 -41.59 7.72
N ASN A 323 -26.21 -40.60 7.70
CA ASN A 323 -27.64 -40.82 7.45
C ASN A 323 -27.95 -40.52 5.99
N GLN A 324 -28.13 -41.59 5.17
CA GLN A 324 -28.38 -41.52 3.75
C GLN A 324 -29.70 -40.80 3.41
N SER A 325 -30.74 -40.92 4.28
CA SER A 325 -32.06 -40.31 4.03
C SER A 325 -32.09 -38.80 4.27
N THR A 326 -31.36 -38.31 5.28
CA THR A 326 -31.24 -36.87 5.57
C THR A 326 -30.04 -36.23 4.87
N LYS A 327 -29.14 -37.02 4.29
CA LYS A 327 -27.85 -36.60 3.71
C LYS A 327 -27.00 -35.82 4.72
N THR A 328 -27.03 -36.22 5.98
CA THR A 328 -26.23 -35.59 7.05
C THR A 328 -25.45 -36.66 7.80
N ALA A 329 -24.35 -36.23 8.42
CA ALA A 329 -23.55 -37.06 9.30
C ALA A 329 -23.61 -36.54 10.74
N THR A 330 -23.64 -37.47 11.70
CA THR A 330 -23.68 -37.19 13.15
C THR A 330 -22.66 -38.07 13.87
N ILE A 331 -22.39 -37.75 15.15
CA ILE A 331 -21.46 -38.52 16.00
C ILE A 331 -22.26 -39.50 16.84
N ASP A 332 -21.81 -40.77 16.92
CA ASP A 332 -22.27 -41.74 17.92
C ASP A 332 -21.17 -41.93 18.98
N LYS A 333 -21.35 -41.31 20.16
CA LYS A 333 -20.40 -41.35 21.26
C LYS A 333 -20.34 -42.70 21.99
N ARG A 334 -21.23 -43.65 21.64
CA ARG A 334 -21.20 -45.01 22.21
C ARG A 334 -20.04 -45.83 21.61
N PHE A 335 -19.60 -45.46 20.39
CA PHE A 335 -18.54 -46.10 19.65
C PHE A 335 -17.37 -45.15 19.50
N TRP A 336 -16.20 -45.58 19.94
CA TRP A 336 -15.02 -44.73 19.92
C TRP A 336 -13.73 -45.55 19.80
N ILE A 337 -12.69 -44.88 19.35
CA ILE A 337 -11.31 -45.36 19.36
C ILE A 337 -10.50 -44.45 20.23
N LYS A 338 -9.68 -45.01 21.11
CA LYS A 338 -8.66 -44.27 21.87
C LYS A 338 -7.29 -44.76 21.47
N ILE A 339 -6.44 -43.87 21.02
CA ILE A 339 -5.02 -44.09 20.81
C ILE A 339 -4.27 -43.50 22.00
N ASP A 340 -3.34 -44.26 22.61
CA ASP A 340 -2.55 -43.86 23.76
C ASP A 340 -1.16 -44.54 23.67
N GLY A 341 -0.22 -43.83 23.02
CA GLY A 341 1.11 -44.34 22.67
C GLY A 341 1.07 -45.57 21.79
N GLU A 342 1.56 -46.69 22.30
CA GLU A 342 1.60 -47.97 21.55
C GLU A 342 0.35 -48.85 21.82
N GLN A 343 -0.76 -48.24 22.28
CA GLN A 343 -1.99 -48.95 22.51
C GLN A 343 -3.16 -48.28 21.80
N ILE A 344 -3.99 -49.09 21.17
CA ILE A 344 -5.28 -48.67 20.61
C ILE A 344 -6.40 -49.45 21.27
N THR A 345 -7.38 -48.73 21.82
CA THR A 345 -8.58 -49.29 22.40
C THR A 345 -9.80 -48.94 21.56
N LEU A 346 -10.49 -49.96 21.11
CA LEU A 346 -11.76 -49.80 20.35
C LEU A 346 -12.94 -50.14 21.27
N LYS A 347 -13.98 -49.33 21.21
CA LYS A 347 -15.27 -49.64 21.77
C LYS A 347 -16.29 -49.84 20.65
N ASP A 348 -16.74 -51.06 20.50
CA ASP A 348 -17.76 -51.45 19.53
C ASP A 348 -18.98 -52.11 20.26
N VAL A 349 -19.84 -52.81 19.52
CA VAL A 349 -21.03 -53.51 20.05
C VAL A 349 -20.65 -54.71 20.94
N GLU A 350 -19.48 -55.24 20.79
CA GLU A 350 -18.97 -56.41 21.53
C GLU A 350 -18.30 -56.02 22.88
N GLY A 351 -17.94 -54.72 23.03
CA GLY A 351 -17.33 -54.19 24.25
C GLY A 351 -16.11 -53.29 23.97
N GLU A 352 -15.21 -53.25 24.93
CA GLU A 352 -13.96 -52.52 24.86
C GLU A 352 -12.80 -53.53 24.70
N HIS A 353 -12.02 -53.34 23.65
CA HIS A 353 -10.89 -54.20 23.30
C HIS A 353 -9.65 -53.38 23.07
N THR A 354 -8.51 -53.76 23.69
CA THR A 354 -7.24 -53.06 23.55
C THR A 354 -6.25 -53.92 22.77
N TYR A 355 -5.61 -53.28 21.77
CA TYR A 355 -4.62 -53.93 20.90
C TYR A 355 -3.28 -53.17 20.94
N HIS A 356 -2.21 -53.84 20.53
CA HIS A 356 -0.95 -53.15 20.34
C HIS A 356 -1.00 -52.35 19.04
N TYR A 357 -0.63 -51.07 19.10
CA TYR A 357 -0.62 -50.14 18.02
C TYR A 357 0.82 -49.87 17.59
N ASP A 358 1.14 -50.11 16.33
CA ASP A 358 2.40 -49.74 15.71
C ASP A 358 2.33 -48.32 15.19
N SER A 359 2.79 -47.36 15.99
CA SER A 359 2.79 -45.93 15.67
C SER A 359 3.75 -45.50 14.54
N GLN A 360 4.59 -46.44 14.05
CA GLN A 360 5.49 -46.19 12.92
C GLN A 360 4.78 -46.46 11.58
N ASN A 361 3.89 -47.45 11.56
CA ASN A 361 3.17 -47.88 10.38
C ASN A 361 1.65 -47.47 10.45
N ASP A 362 1.22 -46.91 11.57
CA ASP A 362 -0.20 -46.58 11.87
C ASP A 362 -1.12 -47.80 11.75
N GLU A 363 -0.70 -48.97 12.29
CA GLU A 363 -1.38 -50.24 12.15
C GLU A 363 -1.62 -50.95 13.48
N PHE A 364 -2.66 -51.75 13.55
CA PHE A 364 -2.88 -52.73 14.61
C PHE A 364 -3.53 -54.00 14.08
N ASN A 365 -3.39 -55.10 14.81
CA ASN A 365 -3.97 -56.39 14.46
C ASN A 365 -5.16 -56.73 15.34
N LYS A 366 -6.33 -57.01 14.73
CA LYS A 366 -7.49 -57.54 15.38
C LYS A 366 -7.94 -58.85 14.69
N ASP A 367 -8.08 -59.93 15.45
CA ASP A 367 -8.60 -61.21 14.96
C ASP A 367 -7.88 -61.77 13.73
N SER A 368 -6.54 -61.61 13.65
CA SER A 368 -5.69 -61.97 12.51
C SER A 368 -5.83 -61.11 11.27
N GLU A 369 -6.51 -60.02 11.35
CA GLU A 369 -6.63 -58.98 10.30
C GLU A 369 -5.81 -57.75 10.71
N THR A 370 -5.14 -57.10 9.74
CA THR A 370 -4.43 -55.84 9.94
C THR A 370 -5.32 -54.67 9.56
N TYR A 371 -5.37 -53.71 10.46
CA TYR A 371 -6.10 -52.46 10.27
C TYR A 371 -5.10 -51.30 10.22
N SER A 372 -5.19 -50.47 9.21
CA SER A 372 -4.41 -49.25 9.12
C SER A 372 -5.28 -48.05 9.60
N CYS A 373 -4.67 -47.17 10.37
CA CYS A 373 -5.27 -45.93 10.91
C CYS A 373 -4.84 -44.74 10.06
N MET A 374 -5.70 -44.20 9.20
CA MET A 374 -5.39 -43.01 8.44
C MET A 374 -5.94 -41.78 9.16
N LEU A 375 -5.05 -40.93 9.65
CA LEU A 375 -5.38 -39.69 10.34
C LEU A 375 -5.28 -38.51 9.40
N HIS A 376 -6.35 -37.71 9.31
CA HIS A 376 -6.37 -36.46 8.55
C HIS A 376 -7.28 -35.43 9.21
N ASP A 377 -6.72 -34.25 9.57
CA ASP A 377 -7.43 -33.12 10.21
C ASP A 377 -8.32 -33.51 11.42
N GLY A 378 -7.80 -34.42 12.27
CA GLY A 378 -8.52 -34.91 13.42
C GLY A 378 -9.67 -35.87 13.11
N THR A 379 -9.72 -36.39 11.90
CA THR A 379 -10.57 -37.51 11.49
C THR A 379 -9.71 -38.75 11.30
N LEU A 380 -10.16 -39.88 11.84
CA LEU A 380 -9.50 -41.17 11.77
C LEU A 380 -10.34 -42.10 10.91
N LEU A 381 -9.75 -42.67 9.87
CA LEU A 381 -10.35 -43.70 9.02
C LEU A 381 -9.66 -45.05 9.35
N LEU A 382 -10.47 -46.05 9.70
CA LEU A 382 -9.98 -47.40 9.81
C LEU A 382 -10.09 -48.11 8.45
N VAL A 383 -8.95 -48.54 7.93
CA VAL A 383 -8.85 -49.28 6.66
C VAL A 383 -8.48 -50.72 6.92
N ASN A 384 -9.26 -51.64 6.40
CA ASN A 384 -8.91 -53.08 6.34
C ASN A 384 -8.86 -53.50 4.88
N ASP A 385 -7.72 -53.89 4.38
CA ASP A 385 -7.46 -54.24 3.00
C ASP A 385 -8.30 -55.45 2.49
N GLY A 386 -8.93 -56.18 3.41
CA GLY A 386 -9.80 -57.34 3.07
C GLY A 386 -11.28 -57.02 2.88
N ILE A 387 -11.76 -55.77 3.12
CA ILE A 387 -13.17 -55.44 3.14
C ILE A 387 -13.49 -54.35 2.11
N GLU A 388 -14.29 -54.67 1.09
CA GLU A 388 -14.78 -53.73 0.06
C GLU A 388 -15.94 -52.80 0.52
N ASN A 389 -16.35 -52.87 1.78
CA ASN A 389 -17.49 -52.09 2.32
C ASN A 389 -17.03 -50.71 2.83
N GLU A 390 -18.00 -49.77 3.03
CA GLU A 390 -17.75 -48.45 3.61
C GLU A 390 -16.96 -48.58 4.92
N GLN A 391 -15.77 -48.01 4.94
CA GLN A 391 -14.88 -48.05 6.07
C GLN A 391 -15.34 -47.07 7.16
N PRO A 392 -15.30 -47.41 8.44
CA PRO A 392 -15.75 -46.55 9.51
C PRO A 392 -14.84 -45.35 9.70
N GLU A 393 -15.44 -44.17 9.76
CA GLU A 393 -14.74 -42.90 10.01
C GLU A 393 -15.03 -42.43 11.44
N TYR A 394 -14.02 -41.88 12.10
CA TYR A 394 -14.10 -41.34 13.45
C TYR A 394 -13.57 -39.91 13.49
N VAL A 395 -14.05 -39.09 14.44
CA VAL A 395 -13.64 -37.71 14.61
C VAL A 395 -13.20 -37.42 16.04
N SER A 396 -12.07 -36.75 16.21
CA SER A 396 -11.59 -36.25 17.50
C SER A 396 -12.38 -35.03 17.97
N PRO A 397 -12.64 -34.88 19.28
CA PRO A 397 -13.18 -33.63 19.84
C PRO A 397 -12.34 -32.40 19.54
N GLU A 398 -11.07 -32.55 19.25
CA GLU A 398 -10.14 -31.49 18.90
C GLU A 398 -10.23 -31.04 17.43
N SER A 399 -10.93 -31.84 16.59
CA SER A 399 -11.13 -31.51 15.19
C SER A 399 -12.02 -30.28 15.01
N SER A 400 -11.66 -29.43 14.05
CA SER A 400 -12.50 -28.28 13.63
C SER A 400 -13.89 -28.70 13.13
N TRP A 401 -14.06 -29.94 12.70
CA TRP A 401 -15.31 -30.52 12.18
C TRP A 401 -16.22 -31.10 13.27
N TYR A 402 -15.69 -31.36 14.48
CA TYR A 402 -16.41 -32.04 15.55
C TYR A 402 -17.77 -31.39 15.88
N SER A 403 -17.80 -30.08 16.08
CA SER A 403 -19.02 -29.35 16.40
C SER A 403 -20.07 -29.41 15.28
N GLY A 404 -19.64 -29.48 14.04
CA GLY A 404 -20.52 -29.65 12.87
C GLY A 404 -21.18 -31.01 12.84
N TYR A 405 -20.44 -32.08 13.12
CA TYR A 405 -20.96 -33.44 13.24
C TYR A 405 -21.88 -33.61 14.45
N GLU A 406 -21.50 -33.06 15.59
CA GLU A 406 -22.32 -33.12 16.82
C GLU A 406 -23.69 -32.45 16.63
N GLN A 407 -23.77 -31.39 15.84
CA GLN A 407 -25.00 -30.65 15.51
C GLN A 407 -25.76 -31.22 14.32
N GLY A 408 -25.23 -32.25 13.64
CA GLY A 408 -25.83 -32.83 12.44
C GLY A 408 -25.84 -31.86 11.23
N LYS A 409 -24.91 -30.90 11.18
CA LYS A 409 -24.83 -29.87 10.15
C LYS A 409 -23.95 -30.24 8.96
N VAL A 410 -23.15 -31.31 9.08
CA VAL A 410 -22.25 -31.75 8.02
C VAL A 410 -23.08 -32.50 6.96
N LYS A 411 -23.03 -32.01 5.72
CA LYS A 411 -23.71 -32.65 4.58
C LYS A 411 -22.80 -33.71 3.96
N ILE A 412 -23.38 -34.85 3.60
CA ILE A 412 -22.69 -35.90 2.85
C ILE A 412 -22.77 -35.54 1.37
N GLU A 413 -21.64 -35.32 0.72
CA GLU A 413 -21.56 -35.24 -0.72
C GLU A 413 -21.56 -36.68 -1.30
N LYS A 414 -22.19 -36.83 -2.49
CA LYS A 414 -22.24 -38.10 -3.19
C LYS A 414 -20.93 -38.46 -3.83
#